data_293fd7e7c6ed02c722d7750485ae42c1
#
_entry.id   293fd7e7c6ed02c722d7750485ae42c1
#
_cell.length_a   1.000
_cell.length_b   1.000
_cell.length_c   1.000
_cell.angle_alpha   90.00
_cell.angle_beta   90.00
_cell.angle_gamma   90.00
#
_symmetry.space_group_name_H-M   'P 1'
#
loop_
_entity.id
_entity.type
_entity.pdbx_description
1 polymer ?
#
loop_
_entity_poly.entity_id
_entity_poly.type
_entity_poly.pdbx_seq_one_letter_code
_entity_poly.pdbx_strand_id
1 'polypeptide(L)'
;VLIGCSGWSYEDWIGRFYPVALARKKEEWLRYYASFFTTVEVNSTFHRAPNEILVNGWIRKGKPLSGFEYSFKMPRAVTHEAMVAMEGDKASIEATAFEETCIRPLAENGLLGAVLLQLSPSFASGDNALNVLETVLASLDTERYRYAVEFRHRSWLDGRTTLDPDASRLLSSYNVATVQVDGAGFRPVQDVTADHAYVRFHGRDREWSDEDGQRAGQDYLYTEDELRPWADVIERLDGKVEDVRVYFTNNGWARGAKNAFQMMDLLSMPHRQKEVHVQDQATLGAYLMHK
;
A
#
# COMPACT_ATOMS: atom_id res chain seq x y z
N VAL A 1 7.29 -10.99 -7.83
CA VAL A 1 6.58 -9.68 -7.79
C VAL A 1 5.08 -9.90 -7.62
N LEU A 2 4.42 -9.14 -6.73
CA LEU A 2 2.98 -9.09 -6.55
C LEU A 2 2.49 -7.66 -6.79
N ILE A 3 1.48 -7.49 -7.64
CA ILE A 3 0.96 -6.16 -7.99
C ILE A 3 -0.54 -6.09 -7.66
N GLY A 4 -0.96 -4.99 -7.04
CA GLY A 4 -2.34 -4.74 -6.67
C GLY A 4 -2.64 -3.26 -6.45
N CYS A 5 -3.80 -3.00 -5.88
CA CYS A 5 -4.26 -1.66 -5.56
C CYS A 5 -4.40 -1.47 -4.04
N SER A 6 -4.42 -0.22 -3.63
CA SER A 6 -4.73 0.17 -2.26
C SER A 6 -6.25 0.23 -2.08
N GLY A 7 -6.84 -0.93 -1.79
CA GLY A 7 -8.27 -1.15 -1.69
C GLY A 7 -8.92 -1.75 -2.95
N TRP A 8 -10.15 -2.22 -2.76
CA TRP A 8 -10.95 -2.84 -3.82
C TRP A 8 -12.42 -2.42 -3.79
N SER A 9 -12.87 -1.74 -2.74
CA SER A 9 -14.29 -1.46 -2.50
C SER A 9 -14.67 -0.04 -2.89
N TYR A 10 -14.62 0.25 -4.19
CA TYR A 10 -14.89 1.56 -4.76
C TYR A 10 -16.09 1.52 -5.70
N GLU A 11 -17.10 2.36 -5.46
CA GLU A 11 -18.33 2.43 -6.28
C GLU A 11 -18.06 3.00 -7.66
N ASP A 12 -17.12 3.92 -7.79
CA ASP A 12 -16.70 4.52 -9.05
C ASP A 12 -15.95 3.55 -9.99
N TRP A 13 -15.61 2.35 -9.50
CA TRP A 13 -15.06 1.26 -10.33
C TRP A 13 -16.14 0.49 -11.11
N ILE A 14 -17.43 0.69 -10.79
CA ILE A 14 -18.53 0.04 -11.50
C ILE A 14 -18.64 0.57 -12.93
N GLY A 15 -18.75 -0.34 -13.91
CA GLY A 15 -18.72 -0.03 -15.32
C GLY A 15 -17.33 0.27 -15.88
N ARG A 16 -16.29 0.30 -15.01
CA ARG A 16 -14.88 0.54 -15.38
C ARG A 16 -14.04 -0.72 -15.20
N PHE A 17 -13.84 -1.11 -13.97
CA PHE A 17 -13.19 -2.37 -13.59
C PHE A 17 -14.24 -3.43 -13.22
N TYR A 18 -15.22 -3.10 -12.38
CA TYR A 18 -16.32 -4.02 -12.06
C TYR A 18 -17.42 -3.99 -13.14
N PRO A 19 -17.94 -5.16 -13.55
CA PRO A 19 -19.15 -5.20 -14.38
C PRO A 19 -20.32 -4.52 -13.69
N VAL A 20 -21.18 -3.83 -14.45
CA VAL A 20 -22.40 -3.18 -13.94
C VAL A 20 -23.30 -4.16 -13.16
N ALA A 21 -23.31 -5.43 -13.56
CA ALA A 21 -24.06 -6.49 -12.86
C ALA A 21 -23.65 -6.70 -11.39
N LEU A 22 -22.44 -6.24 -11.00
CA LEU A 22 -21.93 -6.29 -9.62
C LEU A 22 -22.24 -5.03 -8.80
N ALA A 23 -22.92 -4.01 -9.35
CA ALA A 23 -23.15 -2.73 -8.69
C ALA A 23 -23.83 -2.88 -7.31
N ARG A 24 -24.73 -3.85 -7.16
CA ARG A 24 -25.48 -4.11 -5.91
C ARG A 24 -24.98 -5.32 -5.12
N LYS A 25 -23.81 -5.88 -5.50
CA LYS A 25 -23.26 -7.12 -4.93
C LYS A 25 -21.85 -6.87 -4.37
N LYS A 26 -21.75 -5.95 -3.38
CA LYS A 26 -20.46 -5.55 -2.78
C LYS A 26 -19.69 -6.74 -2.18
N GLU A 27 -20.38 -7.77 -1.75
CA GLU A 27 -19.81 -9.00 -1.22
C GLU A 27 -19.01 -9.79 -2.26
N GLU A 28 -19.32 -9.62 -3.55
CA GLU A 28 -18.63 -10.29 -4.66
C GLU A 28 -17.41 -9.49 -5.17
N TRP A 29 -17.26 -8.22 -4.80
CA TRP A 29 -16.21 -7.36 -5.34
C TRP A 29 -14.80 -7.86 -5.05
N LEU A 30 -14.53 -8.32 -3.82
CA LEU A 30 -13.22 -8.89 -3.49
C LEU A 30 -12.92 -10.13 -4.33
N ARG A 31 -13.88 -11.02 -4.49
CA ARG A 31 -13.71 -12.23 -5.31
C ARG A 31 -13.46 -11.89 -6.77
N TYR A 32 -14.15 -10.88 -7.29
CA TYR A 32 -13.91 -10.41 -8.65
C TYR A 32 -12.54 -9.77 -8.78
N TYR A 33 -12.14 -8.91 -7.83
CA TYR A 33 -10.81 -8.29 -7.77
C TYR A 33 -9.71 -9.35 -7.76
N ALA A 34 -9.83 -10.34 -6.89
CA ALA A 34 -8.88 -11.45 -6.73
C ALA A 34 -8.79 -12.38 -7.96
N SER A 35 -9.70 -12.27 -8.93
CA SER A 35 -9.55 -12.98 -10.21
C SER A 35 -8.54 -12.33 -11.17
N PHE A 36 -8.01 -11.18 -10.80
CA PHE A 36 -7.01 -10.40 -11.58
C PHE A 36 -5.75 -10.08 -10.78
N PHE A 37 -5.87 -9.83 -9.47
CA PHE A 37 -4.79 -9.42 -8.58
C PHE A 37 -4.69 -10.37 -7.41
N THR A 38 -3.48 -10.81 -7.08
CA THR A 38 -3.23 -11.75 -5.98
C THR A 38 -2.95 -11.05 -4.65
N THR A 39 -2.85 -9.73 -4.64
CA THR A 39 -2.60 -8.93 -3.43
C THR A 39 -3.44 -7.66 -3.41
N VAL A 40 -3.73 -7.16 -2.20
CA VAL A 40 -4.39 -5.87 -1.99
C VAL A 40 -3.87 -5.21 -0.71
N GLU A 41 -3.67 -3.88 -0.74
CA GLU A 41 -3.37 -3.10 0.45
C GLU A 41 -4.67 -2.60 1.10
N VAL A 42 -4.88 -2.91 2.37
CA VAL A 42 -6.07 -2.53 3.15
C VAL A 42 -5.79 -1.25 3.92
N ASN A 43 -6.39 -0.13 3.50
CA ASN A 43 -6.21 1.18 4.14
C ASN A 43 -7.25 1.51 5.21
N SER A 44 -8.36 0.79 5.27
CA SER A 44 -9.41 1.06 6.26
C SER A 44 -8.94 0.93 7.71
N THR A 45 -7.92 0.11 7.95
CA THR A 45 -7.28 -0.07 9.27
C THR A 45 -6.58 1.19 9.77
N PHE A 46 -6.16 2.08 8.88
CA PHE A 46 -5.57 3.36 9.25
C PHE A 46 -6.52 4.26 10.04
N HIS A 47 -7.80 4.33 9.63
CA HIS A 47 -8.78 5.20 10.27
C HIS A 47 -9.34 4.62 11.56
N ARG A 48 -9.43 3.31 11.62
CA ARG A 48 -9.96 2.57 12.76
C ARG A 48 -9.32 1.19 12.82
N ALA A 49 -8.68 0.89 13.94
CA ALA A 49 -8.19 -0.45 14.21
C ALA A 49 -9.34 -1.48 14.07
N PRO A 50 -9.12 -2.58 13.36
CA PRO A 50 -10.16 -3.58 13.15
C PRO A 50 -10.42 -4.35 14.45
N ASN A 51 -11.67 -4.77 14.63
CA ASN A 51 -12.02 -5.75 15.64
C ASN A 51 -11.97 -7.17 15.07
N GLU A 52 -12.05 -8.17 15.93
CA GLU A 52 -12.04 -9.59 15.56
C GLU A 52 -13.10 -9.96 14.52
N ILE A 53 -14.29 -9.35 14.58
CA ILE A 53 -15.39 -9.63 13.63
C ILE A 53 -14.98 -9.25 12.21
N LEU A 54 -14.32 -8.10 12.06
CA LEU A 54 -13.86 -7.61 10.76
C LEU A 54 -12.71 -8.47 10.24
N VAL A 55 -11.74 -8.81 11.09
CA VAL A 55 -10.61 -9.68 10.76
C VAL A 55 -11.11 -11.07 10.33
N ASN A 56 -12.01 -11.67 11.10
CA ASN A 56 -12.63 -12.95 10.72
C ASN A 56 -13.42 -12.85 9.41
N GLY A 57 -13.98 -11.66 9.12
CA GLY A 57 -14.62 -11.36 7.84
C GLY A 57 -13.64 -11.41 6.67
N TRP A 58 -12.43 -10.85 6.82
CA TRP A 58 -11.37 -10.92 5.81
C TRP A 58 -10.85 -12.35 5.65
N ILE A 59 -10.59 -13.06 6.74
CA ILE A 59 -10.16 -14.47 6.71
C ILE A 59 -11.17 -15.34 5.94
N ARG A 60 -12.46 -15.23 6.27
CA ARG A 60 -13.52 -16.00 5.60
C ARG A 60 -13.60 -15.71 4.10
N LYS A 61 -13.39 -14.44 3.71
CA LYS A 61 -13.42 -14.03 2.29
C LYS A 61 -12.14 -14.38 1.55
N GLY A 62 -11.00 -14.33 2.22
CA GLY A 62 -9.69 -14.61 1.62
C GLY A 62 -9.39 -16.08 1.45
N LYS A 63 -9.75 -16.92 2.41
CA LYS A 63 -9.48 -18.38 2.37
C LYS A 63 -9.84 -19.10 1.06
N PRO A 64 -10.97 -18.78 0.39
CA PRO A 64 -11.30 -19.40 -0.89
C PRO A 64 -10.47 -18.90 -2.08
N LEU A 65 -9.66 -17.85 -1.90
CA LEU A 65 -8.92 -17.19 -2.96
C LEU A 65 -7.49 -17.75 -3.00
N SER A 66 -7.20 -18.57 -3.98
CA SER A 66 -5.90 -19.23 -4.10
C SER A 66 -4.76 -18.22 -4.33
N GLY A 67 -3.73 -18.26 -3.49
CA GLY A 67 -2.55 -17.41 -3.59
C GLY A 67 -2.83 -15.92 -3.33
N PHE A 68 -3.96 -15.57 -2.70
CA PHE A 68 -4.32 -14.21 -2.39
C PHE A 68 -3.85 -13.81 -0.99
N GLU A 69 -3.30 -12.60 -0.88
CA GLU A 69 -2.86 -12.01 0.39
C GLU A 69 -3.40 -10.59 0.58
N TYR A 70 -3.44 -10.17 1.83
CA TYR A 70 -3.71 -8.78 2.23
C TYR A 70 -2.46 -8.16 2.84
N SER A 71 -2.09 -6.95 2.42
CA SER A 71 -1.21 -6.07 3.18
C SER A 71 -2.04 -5.04 3.93
N PHE A 72 -1.59 -4.62 5.11
CA PHE A 72 -2.36 -3.75 5.99
C PHE A 72 -1.60 -2.48 6.34
N LYS A 73 -2.28 -1.34 6.32
CA LYS A 73 -1.71 -0.10 6.83
C LYS A 73 -1.90 -0.03 8.35
N MET A 74 -0.81 0.24 9.07
CA MET A 74 -0.80 0.47 10.53
C MET A 74 -1.80 1.57 10.92
N PRO A 75 -2.52 1.43 12.04
CA PRO A 75 -3.47 2.44 12.51
C PRO A 75 -2.85 3.82 12.70
N ARG A 76 -3.65 4.86 12.47
CA ARG A 76 -3.31 6.27 12.68
C ARG A 76 -2.85 6.55 14.12
N ALA A 77 -3.47 5.88 15.10
CA ALA A 77 -3.12 5.97 16.52
C ALA A 77 -1.62 5.74 16.75
N VAL A 78 -1.02 4.80 16.02
CA VAL A 78 0.42 4.52 16.07
C VAL A 78 1.20 5.61 15.36
N THR A 79 1.03 5.73 14.03
CA THR A 79 1.96 6.45 13.14
C THR A 79 1.73 7.96 13.08
N HIS A 80 0.52 8.45 13.34
CA HIS A 80 0.15 9.86 13.20
C HIS A 80 -0.24 10.53 14.53
N GLU A 81 -0.39 9.76 15.60
CA GLU A 81 -0.72 10.28 16.92
C GLU A 81 0.43 10.01 17.90
N ALA A 82 0.61 8.78 18.39
CA ALA A 82 1.59 8.47 19.40
C ALA A 82 3.04 8.72 18.94
N MET A 83 3.43 8.30 17.73
CA MET A 83 4.78 8.56 17.20
C MET A 83 5.03 10.06 17.00
N VAL A 84 4.06 10.82 16.47
CA VAL A 84 4.19 12.28 16.30
C VAL A 84 4.32 12.99 17.66
N ALA A 85 3.61 12.52 18.67
CA ALA A 85 3.73 13.00 20.05
C ALA A 85 5.02 12.54 20.75
N MET A 86 5.88 11.75 20.10
CA MET A 86 7.10 11.14 20.69
C MET A 86 6.80 10.22 21.88
N GLU A 87 5.61 9.60 21.89
CA GLU A 87 5.15 8.66 22.92
C GLU A 87 5.45 7.21 22.50
N GLY A 88 6.74 6.82 22.50
CA GLY A 88 7.19 5.52 21.98
C GLY A 88 6.51 4.31 22.64
N ASP A 89 6.39 4.30 23.97
CA ASP A 89 5.72 3.21 24.70
C ASP A 89 4.25 3.07 24.31
N LYS A 90 3.54 4.18 24.15
CA LYS A 90 2.15 4.17 23.72
C LYS A 90 2.03 3.68 22.27
N ALA A 91 2.91 4.15 21.37
CA ALA A 91 2.96 3.70 20.00
C ALA A 91 3.19 2.18 19.92
N SER A 92 4.08 1.63 20.76
CA SER A 92 4.37 0.20 20.82
C SER A 92 3.18 -0.62 21.33
N ILE A 93 2.49 -0.16 22.37
CA ILE A 93 1.27 -0.82 22.88
C ILE A 93 0.20 -0.91 21.79
N GLU A 94 -0.09 0.20 21.10
CA GLU A 94 -1.07 0.24 20.01
C GLU A 94 -0.65 -0.63 18.81
N ALA A 95 0.65 -0.62 18.46
CA ALA A 95 1.19 -1.42 17.37
C ALA A 95 1.10 -2.92 17.68
N THR A 96 1.48 -3.34 18.88
CA THR A 96 1.38 -4.73 19.32
C THR A 96 -0.08 -5.20 19.40
N ALA A 97 -0.98 -4.36 19.91
CA ALA A 97 -2.41 -4.68 19.93
C ALA A 97 -2.97 -4.90 18.52
N PHE A 98 -2.54 -4.08 17.54
CA PHE A 98 -2.91 -4.28 16.14
C PHE A 98 -2.31 -5.56 15.56
N GLU A 99 -1.04 -5.86 15.87
CA GLU A 99 -0.39 -7.10 15.46
C GLU A 99 -1.14 -8.33 15.97
N GLU A 100 -1.49 -8.34 17.26
CA GLU A 100 -2.21 -9.46 17.86
C GLU A 100 -3.63 -9.64 17.34
N THR A 101 -4.36 -8.53 17.18
CA THR A 101 -5.79 -8.57 16.79
C THR A 101 -5.98 -8.81 15.30
N CYS A 102 -5.07 -8.32 14.46
CA CYS A 102 -5.24 -8.32 13.00
C CYS A 102 -4.19 -9.17 12.28
N ILE A 103 -2.92 -8.91 12.54
CA ILE A 103 -1.83 -9.43 11.72
C ILE A 103 -1.61 -10.93 11.98
N ARG A 104 -1.50 -11.33 13.26
CA ARG A 104 -1.30 -12.72 13.64
C ARG A 104 -2.41 -13.65 13.10
N PRO A 105 -3.72 -13.38 13.29
CA PRO A 105 -4.77 -14.23 12.77
C PRO A 105 -4.75 -14.36 11.25
N LEU A 106 -4.41 -13.30 10.52
CA LEU A 106 -4.30 -13.35 9.05
C LEU A 106 -3.09 -14.17 8.60
N ALA A 107 -1.95 -14.01 9.27
CA ALA A 107 -0.73 -14.80 9.02
C ALA A 107 -0.95 -16.29 9.27
N GLU A 108 -1.59 -16.65 10.39
CA GLU A 108 -1.92 -18.05 10.72
C GLU A 108 -2.87 -18.71 9.73
N ASN A 109 -3.60 -17.91 8.95
CA ASN A 109 -4.46 -18.36 7.87
C ASN A 109 -3.82 -18.26 6.47
N GLY A 110 -2.52 -17.91 6.38
CA GLY A 110 -1.80 -17.76 5.11
C GLY A 110 -2.29 -16.64 4.23
N LEU A 111 -2.82 -15.56 4.82
CA LEU A 111 -3.46 -14.44 4.13
C LEU A 111 -2.73 -13.11 4.35
N LEU A 112 -1.62 -13.11 5.08
CA LEU A 112 -0.84 -11.90 5.33
C LEU A 112 0.24 -11.70 4.25
N GLY A 113 0.26 -10.53 3.63
CA GLY A 113 1.35 -10.05 2.79
C GLY A 113 2.38 -9.28 3.61
N ALA A 114 2.13 -8.00 3.86
CA ALA A 114 3.01 -7.14 4.66
C ALA A 114 2.21 -6.10 5.47
N VAL A 115 2.89 -5.43 6.39
CA VAL A 115 2.33 -4.35 7.22
C VAL A 115 3.06 -3.05 6.90
N LEU A 116 2.31 -2.04 6.49
CA LEU A 116 2.83 -0.73 6.13
C LEU A 116 2.74 0.26 7.30
N LEU A 117 3.86 0.75 7.77
CA LEU A 117 3.98 1.91 8.66
C LEU A 117 4.20 3.17 7.79
N GLN A 118 3.13 3.78 7.32
CA GLN A 118 3.25 5.09 6.68
C GLN A 118 3.34 6.15 7.77
N LEU A 119 4.50 6.78 7.90
CA LEU A 119 4.74 7.81 8.91
C LEU A 119 4.05 9.13 8.52
N SER A 120 3.71 9.94 9.53
CA SER A 120 3.14 11.27 9.32
C SER A 120 4.15 12.20 8.62
N PRO A 121 3.70 13.10 7.73
CA PRO A 121 4.54 14.19 7.24
C PRO A 121 5.10 15.10 8.34
N SER A 122 4.46 15.12 9.53
CA SER A 122 4.94 15.86 10.71
C SER A 122 6.00 15.11 11.51
N PHE A 123 6.25 13.83 11.22
CA PHE A 123 7.26 13.01 11.90
C PHE A 123 8.62 13.21 11.23
N ALA A 124 9.32 14.27 11.64
CA ALA A 124 10.64 14.61 11.12
C ALA A 124 11.75 13.77 11.78
N SER A 125 12.86 13.53 11.05
CA SER A 125 14.05 12.86 11.57
C SER A 125 14.71 13.64 12.72
N GLY A 126 15.28 12.91 13.64
CA GLY A 126 16.05 13.37 14.80
C GLY A 126 16.20 12.23 15.80
N ASP A 127 17.11 12.40 16.78
CA ASP A 127 17.43 11.34 17.73
C ASP A 127 16.20 10.77 18.45
N ASN A 128 15.30 11.65 18.90
CA ASN A 128 14.06 11.21 19.56
C ASN A 128 13.13 10.45 18.59
N ALA A 129 13.01 10.89 17.35
CA ALA A 129 12.17 10.23 16.37
C ALA A 129 12.73 8.85 15.97
N LEU A 130 14.06 8.74 15.86
CA LEU A 130 14.73 7.46 15.60
C LEU A 130 14.51 6.49 16.77
N ASN A 131 14.67 6.95 18.01
CA ASN A 131 14.42 6.15 19.22
C ASN A 131 12.94 5.68 19.30
N VAL A 132 11.98 6.55 18.96
CA VAL A 132 10.56 6.19 18.91
C VAL A 132 10.31 5.13 17.85
N LEU A 133 10.89 5.30 16.65
CA LEU A 133 10.77 4.30 15.58
C LEU A 133 11.36 2.96 16.02
N GLU A 134 12.55 2.97 16.60
CA GLU A 134 13.19 1.77 17.14
C GLU A 134 12.33 1.09 18.20
N THR A 135 11.77 1.85 19.16
CA THR A 135 10.88 1.33 20.21
C THR A 135 9.67 0.60 19.63
N VAL A 136 9.07 1.17 18.58
CA VAL A 136 7.95 0.52 17.88
C VAL A 136 8.40 -0.75 17.16
N LEU A 137 9.50 -0.70 16.40
CA LEU A 137 9.99 -1.87 15.65
C LEU A 137 10.41 -3.01 16.58
N ALA A 138 11.05 -2.69 17.69
CA ALA A 138 11.45 -3.66 18.72
C ALA A 138 10.26 -4.36 19.41
N SER A 139 9.08 -3.74 19.38
CA SER A 139 7.86 -4.32 19.97
C SER A 139 7.11 -5.26 19.02
N LEU A 140 7.46 -5.28 17.74
CA LEU A 140 6.81 -6.04 16.68
C LEU A 140 7.59 -7.32 16.35
N ASP A 141 6.90 -8.37 15.92
CA ASP A 141 7.53 -9.63 15.48
C ASP A 141 8.01 -9.51 14.01
N THR A 142 9.09 -8.74 13.84
CA THR A 142 9.66 -8.46 12.50
C THR A 142 10.43 -9.67 11.92
N GLU A 143 10.73 -10.69 12.72
CA GLU A 143 11.31 -11.95 12.25
C GLU A 143 10.25 -12.82 11.55
N ARG A 144 8.99 -12.69 12.00
CA ARG A 144 7.88 -13.51 11.49
C ARG A 144 7.05 -12.81 10.43
N TYR A 145 6.87 -11.50 10.55
CA TYR A 145 6.01 -10.72 9.66
C TYR A 145 6.79 -9.67 8.89
N ARG A 146 6.44 -9.44 7.64
CA ARG A 146 7.06 -8.44 6.79
C ARG A 146 6.49 -7.06 7.11
N TYR A 147 7.36 -6.14 7.52
CA TYR A 147 7.03 -4.75 7.77
C TYR A 147 7.72 -3.83 6.77
N ALA A 148 7.03 -2.74 6.40
CA ALA A 148 7.59 -1.72 5.54
C ALA A 148 7.32 -0.32 6.12
N VAL A 149 8.32 0.57 6.08
CA VAL A 149 8.21 1.96 6.58
C VAL A 149 8.25 2.92 5.39
N GLU A 150 7.19 3.73 5.27
CA GLU A 150 7.11 4.82 4.31
C GLU A 150 7.41 6.16 5.00
N PHE A 151 8.56 6.74 4.68
CA PHE A 151 8.94 8.06 5.17
C PHE A 151 8.26 9.14 4.36
N ARG A 152 7.62 10.11 5.05
CA ARG A 152 6.86 11.19 4.43
C ARG A 152 7.49 12.56 4.61
N HIS A 153 8.43 12.71 5.54
CA HIS A 153 9.17 13.94 5.76
C HIS A 153 10.57 13.84 5.15
N ARG A 154 10.98 14.88 4.40
CA ARG A 154 12.26 14.91 3.66
C ARG A 154 13.51 14.80 4.54
N SER A 155 13.42 15.11 5.83
CA SER A 155 14.56 15.03 6.75
C SER A 155 15.07 13.60 6.98
N TRP A 156 14.29 12.57 6.60
CA TRP A 156 14.69 11.19 6.62
C TRP A 156 15.57 10.77 5.44
N LEU A 157 15.85 11.71 4.51
CA LEU A 157 16.66 11.44 3.34
C LEU A 157 18.02 12.15 3.46
N ASP A 158 19.10 11.40 3.19
CA ASP A 158 20.43 11.96 2.96
C ASP A 158 20.59 12.27 1.46
N GLY A 159 20.41 13.54 1.12
CA GLY A 159 20.36 13.97 -0.27
C GLY A 159 18.99 13.82 -0.91
N ARG A 160 18.90 13.15 -2.07
CA ARG A 160 17.66 13.10 -2.87
C ARG A 160 17.04 11.71 -3.01
N THR A 161 17.84 10.66 -2.86
CA THR A 161 17.44 9.29 -3.21
C THR A 161 17.96 8.22 -2.25
N THR A 162 18.65 8.61 -1.19
CA THR A 162 19.16 7.72 -0.15
C THR A 162 18.51 8.03 1.18
N LEU A 163 18.24 7.02 1.95
CA LEU A 163 17.73 7.15 3.30
C LEU A 163 18.86 7.66 4.23
N ASP A 164 18.48 8.37 5.28
CA ASP A 164 19.39 8.71 6.37
C ASP A 164 20.12 7.45 6.85
N PRO A 165 21.48 7.47 7.01
CA PRO A 165 22.24 6.27 7.34
C PRO A 165 21.83 5.58 8.63
N ASP A 166 21.38 6.33 9.65
CA ASP A 166 20.93 5.75 10.93
C ASP A 166 19.58 5.08 10.75
N ALA A 167 18.67 5.71 10.02
CA ALA A 167 17.39 5.11 9.67
C ALA A 167 17.57 3.85 8.80
N SER A 168 18.49 3.88 7.81
CA SER A 168 18.80 2.71 6.97
C SER A 168 19.34 1.55 7.80
N ARG A 169 20.28 1.82 8.73
CA ARG A 169 20.82 0.80 9.64
C ARG A 169 19.75 0.22 10.56
N LEU A 170 18.90 1.10 11.12
CA LEU A 170 17.80 0.69 11.98
C LEU A 170 16.85 -0.25 11.25
N LEU A 171 16.34 0.13 10.08
CA LEU A 171 15.45 -0.73 9.32
C LEU A 171 16.10 -2.07 8.97
N SER A 172 17.37 -2.05 8.56
CA SER A 172 18.10 -3.27 8.20
C SER A 172 18.30 -4.20 9.40
N SER A 173 18.50 -3.67 10.61
CA SER A 173 18.65 -4.50 11.81
C SER A 173 17.39 -5.26 12.21
N TYR A 174 16.22 -4.78 11.79
CA TYR A 174 14.92 -5.41 12.03
C TYR A 174 14.35 -6.10 10.78
N ASN A 175 15.10 -6.19 9.67
CA ASN A 175 14.60 -6.73 8.39
C ASN A 175 13.30 -6.03 7.94
N VAL A 176 13.22 -4.71 8.09
CA VAL A 176 12.08 -3.87 7.72
C VAL A 176 12.37 -3.14 6.42
N ALA A 177 11.49 -3.24 5.43
CA ALA A 177 11.67 -2.61 4.14
C ALA A 177 11.46 -1.09 4.21
N THR A 178 12.35 -0.30 3.59
CA THR A 178 11.98 1.07 3.24
C THR A 178 11.08 1.06 2.01
N VAL A 179 9.96 1.80 2.06
CA VAL A 179 9.01 1.88 0.95
C VAL A 179 9.58 2.75 -0.16
N GLN A 180 9.59 2.24 -1.38
CA GLN A 180 9.92 3.02 -2.56
C GLN A 180 8.65 3.69 -3.09
N VAL A 181 8.67 5.02 -3.16
CA VAL A 181 7.47 5.83 -3.44
C VAL A 181 7.62 6.57 -4.75
N ASP A 182 6.59 6.51 -5.61
CA ASP A 182 6.35 7.47 -6.67
C ASP A 182 5.18 8.39 -6.30
N GLY A 183 5.41 9.68 -6.39
CA GLY A 183 4.39 10.68 -6.07
C GLY A 183 4.90 12.10 -6.28
N ALA A 184 4.00 13.09 -6.24
CA ALA A 184 4.37 14.48 -6.36
C ALA A 184 5.38 14.89 -5.27
N GLY A 185 6.55 15.34 -5.68
CA GLY A 185 7.61 15.77 -4.76
C GLY A 185 8.42 14.65 -4.10
N PHE A 186 8.08 13.38 -4.32
CA PHE A 186 8.88 12.23 -3.89
C PHE A 186 9.83 11.77 -4.99
N ARG A 187 10.98 11.27 -4.56
CA ARG A 187 11.90 10.54 -5.43
C ARG A 187 12.09 9.14 -4.84
N PRO A 188 12.21 8.11 -5.69
CA PRO A 188 12.41 6.76 -5.20
C PRO A 188 13.69 6.70 -4.35
N VAL A 189 13.55 6.17 -3.15
CA VAL A 189 14.67 5.79 -2.30
C VAL A 189 15.29 4.54 -2.92
N GLN A 190 16.62 4.52 -3.07
CA GLN A 190 17.31 3.38 -3.72
C GLN A 190 17.75 2.30 -2.73
N ASP A 191 17.62 2.56 -1.43
CA ASP A 191 18.02 1.64 -0.38
C ASP A 191 17.13 0.38 -0.37
N VAL A 192 17.75 -0.76 -0.11
CA VAL A 192 17.10 -2.03 0.15
C VAL A 192 17.51 -2.43 1.56
N THR A 193 16.56 -2.39 2.49
CA THR A 193 16.80 -2.57 3.92
C THR A 193 16.28 -3.89 4.49
N ALA A 194 15.66 -4.73 3.63
CA ALA A 194 15.08 -6.01 4.02
C ALA A 194 15.19 -7.03 2.89
N ASP A 195 14.89 -8.29 3.21
CA ASP A 195 14.74 -9.38 2.25
C ASP A 195 13.47 -9.32 1.40
N HIS A 196 12.67 -8.29 1.58
CA HIS A 196 11.47 -7.99 0.82
C HIS A 196 11.42 -6.50 0.45
N ALA A 197 10.63 -6.14 -0.56
CA ALA A 197 10.47 -4.77 -1.01
C ALA A 197 9.00 -4.37 -1.11
N TYR A 198 8.76 -3.08 -0.93
CA TYR A 198 7.43 -2.47 -0.97
C TYR A 198 7.46 -1.21 -1.82
N VAL A 199 6.62 -1.14 -2.85
CA VAL A 199 6.58 -0.01 -3.80
C VAL A 199 5.17 0.58 -3.82
N ARG A 200 5.05 1.91 -3.77
CA ARG A 200 3.77 2.60 -3.81
C ARG A 200 3.74 3.72 -4.84
N PHE A 201 2.67 3.75 -5.62
CA PHE A 201 2.39 4.76 -6.64
C PHE A 201 1.24 5.64 -6.18
N HIS A 202 1.55 6.88 -5.74
CA HIS A 202 0.56 7.81 -5.18
C HIS A 202 -0.09 8.73 -6.21
N GLY A 203 0.42 8.77 -7.45
CA GLY A 203 0.07 9.79 -8.43
C GLY A 203 0.96 11.03 -8.33
N ARG A 204 1.09 11.78 -9.43
CA ARG A 204 2.01 12.93 -9.53
C ARG A 204 1.28 14.27 -9.56
N ASP A 205 0.01 14.34 -9.17
CA ASP A 205 -0.71 15.60 -9.05
C ASP A 205 -0.09 16.50 -7.98
N ARG A 206 0.03 17.80 -8.30
CA ARG A 206 0.71 18.79 -7.44
C ARG A 206 -0.05 19.16 -6.18
N GLU A 207 -1.32 18.82 -6.08
CA GLU A 207 -2.18 19.15 -4.92
C GLU A 207 -2.01 18.17 -3.73
N TRP A 208 -0.89 17.47 -3.68
CA TRP A 208 -0.59 16.50 -2.64
C TRP A 208 -0.10 17.19 -1.36
N SER A 209 -0.96 17.95 -0.70
CA SER A 209 -0.62 18.76 0.48
C SER A 209 -1.38 18.35 1.76
N ASP A 210 -2.27 17.36 1.71
CA ASP A 210 -3.08 17.04 2.86
C ASP A 210 -2.35 16.11 3.84
N GLU A 211 -2.40 16.48 5.12
CA GLU A 211 -1.87 15.70 6.25
C GLU A 211 -2.38 14.26 6.28
N ASP A 212 -3.56 14.00 5.72
CA ASP A 212 -4.19 12.68 5.64
C ASP A 212 -3.91 11.91 4.33
N GLY A 213 -3.32 12.53 3.32
CA GLY A 213 -2.93 11.88 2.06
C GLY A 213 -4.06 11.27 1.23
N GLN A 214 -5.32 11.66 1.48
CA GLN A 214 -6.48 10.92 0.98
C GLN A 214 -7.10 11.43 -0.32
N ARG A 215 -6.78 12.61 -0.78
CA ARG A 215 -7.43 13.18 -1.98
C ARG A 215 -6.48 13.52 -3.12
N ALA A 216 -5.25 13.85 -2.81
CA ALA A 216 -4.27 14.16 -3.84
C ALA A 216 -3.74 12.88 -4.50
N GLY A 217 -3.62 12.90 -5.82
CA GLY A 217 -3.12 11.78 -6.61
C GLY A 217 -4.14 10.66 -6.91
N GLN A 218 -5.33 10.66 -6.28
CA GLN A 218 -6.34 9.62 -6.54
C GLN A 218 -6.82 9.62 -8.00
N ASP A 219 -6.85 10.79 -8.61
CA ASP A 219 -7.31 10.99 -9.99
C ASP A 219 -6.18 10.98 -11.03
N TYR A 220 -4.94 10.68 -10.62
CA TYR A 220 -3.80 10.61 -11.53
C TYR A 220 -3.81 9.30 -12.32
N LEU A 221 -3.58 9.38 -13.63
CA LEU A 221 -3.34 8.22 -14.49
C LEU A 221 -1.90 8.27 -14.99
N TYR A 222 -1.08 7.36 -14.51
CA TYR A 222 0.28 7.21 -15.03
C TYR A 222 0.27 6.84 -16.51
N THR A 223 1.15 7.48 -17.27
CA THR A 223 1.47 7.09 -18.64
C THR A 223 2.43 5.91 -18.65
N GLU A 224 2.53 5.21 -19.76
CA GLU A 224 3.49 4.11 -19.92
C GLU A 224 4.94 4.59 -19.80
N ASP A 225 5.25 5.80 -20.31
CA ASP A 225 6.60 6.39 -20.21
C ASP A 225 7.00 6.70 -18.77
N GLU A 226 6.03 7.01 -17.89
CA GLU A 226 6.27 7.21 -16.47
C GLU A 226 6.44 5.89 -15.70
N LEU A 227 5.76 4.83 -16.13
CA LEU A 227 5.83 3.51 -15.51
C LEU A 227 7.06 2.71 -15.93
N ARG A 228 7.56 2.89 -17.16
CA ARG A 228 8.68 2.12 -17.73
C ARG A 228 9.96 2.17 -16.88
N PRO A 229 10.44 3.34 -16.40
CA PRO A 229 11.60 3.38 -15.50
C PRO A 229 11.37 2.63 -14.17
N TRP A 230 10.12 2.54 -13.72
CA TRP A 230 9.76 1.80 -12.54
C TRP A 230 9.71 0.29 -12.75
N ALA A 231 9.38 -0.16 -13.96
CA ALA A 231 9.52 -1.58 -14.30
C ALA A 231 10.98 -2.03 -14.14
N ASP A 232 11.95 -1.24 -14.64
CA ASP A 232 13.39 -1.51 -14.43
C ASP A 232 13.78 -1.51 -12.93
N VAL A 233 13.18 -0.64 -12.11
CA VAL A 233 13.39 -0.62 -10.66
C VAL A 233 12.87 -1.90 -10.02
N ILE A 234 11.63 -2.29 -10.35
CA ILE A 234 10.97 -3.47 -9.79
C ILE A 234 11.71 -4.74 -10.18
N GLU A 235 12.16 -4.88 -11.43
CA GLU A 235 12.99 -6.03 -11.86
C GLU A 235 14.31 -6.12 -11.09
N ARG A 236 14.98 -4.97 -10.85
CA ARG A 236 16.20 -4.95 -10.03
C ARG A 236 15.93 -5.32 -8.57
N LEU A 237 14.78 -4.96 -8.02
CA LEU A 237 14.37 -5.36 -6.67
C LEU A 237 14.08 -6.86 -6.63
N ASP A 238 13.31 -7.38 -7.58
CA ASP A 238 12.97 -8.82 -7.67
C ASP A 238 14.21 -9.72 -7.76
N GLY A 239 15.28 -9.21 -8.39
CA GLY A 239 16.58 -9.90 -8.41
C GLY A 239 17.38 -9.82 -7.10
N LYS A 240 16.94 -9.07 -6.09
CA LYS A 240 17.68 -8.83 -4.84
C LYS A 240 16.97 -9.31 -3.59
N VAL A 241 15.66 -9.43 -3.62
CA VAL A 241 14.81 -9.75 -2.47
C VAL A 241 13.89 -10.93 -2.77
N GLU A 242 13.31 -11.53 -1.73
CA GLU A 242 12.40 -12.68 -1.88
C GLU A 242 11.08 -12.31 -2.53
N ASP A 243 10.51 -11.15 -2.10
CA ASP A 243 9.20 -10.66 -2.55
C ASP A 243 9.22 -9.16 -2.81
N VAL A 244 8.61 -8.74 -3.90
CA VAL A 244 8.34 -7.33 -4.22
C VAL A 244 6.83 -7.11 -4.27
N ARG A 245 6.31 -6.25 -3.39
CA ARG A 245 4.90 -5.84 -3.37
C ARG A 245 4.74 -4.45 -3.94
N VAL A 246 3.84 -4.30 -4.91
CA VAL A 246 3.62 -3.05 -5.64
C VAL A 246 2.15 -2.65 -5.52
N TYR A 247 1.88 -1.46 -5.01
CA TYR A 247 0.52 -0.97 -4.82
C TYR A 247 0.27 0.37 -5.48
N PHE A 248 -0.77 0.42 -6.29
CA PHE A 248 -1.29 1.64 -6.88
C PHE A 248 -2.34 2.25 -5.95
N THR A 249 -2.11 3.49 -5.49
CA THR A 249 -3.00 4.21 -4.58
C THR A 249 -3.86 5.26 -5.29
N ASN A 250 -3.64 5.50 -6.57
CA ASN A 250 -4.40 6.38 -7.46
C ASN A 250 -5.74 5.74 -7.87
N ASN A 251 -6.58 5.45 -6.88
CA ASN A 251 -7.76 4.56 -7.04
C ASN A 251 -8.95 5.20 -7.73
N GLY A 252 -9.01 6.54 -7.84
CA GLY A 252 -10.11 7.23 -8.48
C GLY A 252 -10.38 6.71 -9.89
N TRP A 253 -11.65 6.42 -10.17
CA TRP A 253 -12.11 5.97 -11.49
C TRP A 253 -11.41 4.71 -12.02
N ALA A 254 -10.95 3.82 -11.14
CA ALA A 254 -10.20 2.61 -11.46
C ALA A 254 -8.84 2.86 -12.15
N ARG A 255 -8.26 4.05 -12.04
CA ARG A 255 -6.97 4.39 -12.67
C ARG A 255 -5.83 3.54 -12.11
N GLY A 256 -5.82 3.32 -10.79
CA GLY A 256 -4.85 2.42 -10.15
C GLY A 256 -4.92 0.99 -10.70
N ALA A 257 -6.13 0.45 -10.89
CA ALA A 257 -6.28 -0.87 -11.49
C ALA A 257 -5.77 -0.90 -12.94
N LYS A 258 -6.02 0.15 -13.73
CA LYS A 258 -5.46 0.26 -15.09
C LYS A 258 -3.94 0.30 -15.09
N ASN A 259 -3.34 1.12 -14.22
CA ASN A 259 -1.88 1.22 -14.10
C ASN A 259 -1.26 -0.09 -13.57
N ALA A 260 -1.95 -0.82 -12.69
CA ALA A 260 -1.50 -2.12 -12.23
C ALA A 260 -1.39 -3.13 -13.39
N PHE A 261 -2.38 -3.17 -14.30
CA PHE A 261 -2.29 -4.00 -15.51
C PHE A 261 -1.15 -3.54 -16.43
N GLN A 262 -1.00 -2.24 -16.67
CA GLN A 262 0.11 -1.71 -17.47
C GLN A 262 1.48 -2.09 -16.90
N MET A 263 1.63 -2.05 -15.58
CA MET A 263 2.88 -2.48 -14.93
C MET A 263 3.10 -3.98 -15.08
N MET A 264 2.05 -4.82 -14.97
CA MET A 264 2.17 -6.26 -15.25
C MET A 264 2.60 -6.53 -16.70
N ASP A 265 2.04 -5.79 -17.66
CA ASP A 265 2.43 -5.89 -19.07
C ASP A 265 3.90 -5.49 -19.28
N LEU A 266 4.35 -4.37 -18.68
CA LEU A 266 5.74 -3.91 -18.76
C LEU A 266 6.73 -4.92 -18.19
N LEU A 267 6.35 -5.61 -17.10
CA LEU A 267 7.14 -6.66 -16.46
C LEU A 267 6.97 -8.04 -17.12
N SER A 268 6.21 -8.13 -18.21
CA SER A 268 5.91 -9.40 -18.89
C SER A 268 5.34 -10.47 -17.95
N MET A 269 4.62 -10.06 -16.91
CA MET A 269 4.00 -10.97 -15.95
C MET A 269 2.76 -11.64 -16.56
N PRO A 270 2.62 -12.96 -16.41
CA PRO A 270 1.40 -13.64 -16.85
C PRO A 270 0.21 -13.19 -15.98
N HIS A 271 -0.81 -12.62 -16.59
CA HIS A 271 -2.03 -12.23 -15.90
C HIS A 271 -3.26 -12.35 -16.81
N ARG A 272 -4.44 -12.39 -16.19
CA ARG A 272 -5.69 -12.36 -16.91
C ARG A 272 -5.92 -10.96 -17.47
N GLN A 273 -6.05 -10.84 -18.79
CA GLN A 273 -6.29 -9.58 -19.47
C GLN A 273 -7.66 -8.99 -19.11
N LYS A 274 -7.68 -7.69 -18.87
CA LYS A 274 -8.89 -6.93 -18.61
C LYS A 274 -8.75 -5.49 -19.10
N GLU A 275 -9.67 -5.06 -19.96
CA GLU A 275 -9.78 -3.66 -20.30
C GLU A 275 -10.43 -2.87 -19.15
N VAL A 276 -9.78 -1.80 -18.70
CA VAL A 276 -10.28 -0.88 -17.69
C VAL A 276 -10.59 0.47 -18.33
N HIS A 277 -11.86 0.86 -18.31
CA HIS A 277 -12.33 2.10 -18.94
C HIS A 277 -12.20 3.27 -17.95
N VAL A 278 -11.26 4.19 -18.22
CA VAL A 278 -11.00 5.38 -17.37
C VAL A 278 -11.47 6.70 -18.00
N GLN A 279 -12.37 6.63 -19.00
CA GLN A 279 -12.87 7.82 -19.70
C GLN A 279 -13.83 8.67 -18.84
N ASP A 280 -13.86 9.99 -19.09
CA ASP A 280 -14.60 10.98 -18.33
C ASP A 280 -16.12 10.76 -18.27
N GLN A 281 -16.75 11.36 -17.24
CA GLN A 281 -18.20 11.28 -16.95
C GLN A 281 -19.13 11.66 -18.11
N ALA A 282 -18.66 12.42 -19.10
CA ALA A 282 -19.44 12.80 -20.26
C ALA A 282 -20.00 11.60 -21.07
N THR A 283 -19.32 10.45 -21.00
CA THR A 283 -19.73 9.24 -21.74
C THR A 283 -20.80 8.42 -20.99
N LEU A 284 -20.84 8.51 -19.64
CA LEU A 284 -21.85 7.80 -18.84
C LEU A 284 -23.24 8.46 -18.93
N GLY A 285 -23.28 9.80 -19.01
CA GLY A 285 -24.52 10.56 -19.23
C GLY A 285 -25.16 10.24 -20.59
N ALA A 286 -24.36 10.07 -21.64
CA ALA A 286 -24.85 9.70 -22.96
C ALA A 286 -25.45 8.28 -23.00
N TYR A 287 -24.89 7.34 -22.19
CA TYR A 287 -25.38 5.95 -22.14
C TYR A 287 -26.68 5.81 -21.36
N LEU A 288 -26.93 6.69 -20.37
CA LEU A 288 -28.15 6.69 -19.56
C LEU A 288 -29.32 7.47 -20.20
N MET A 289 -29.06 8.34 -21.19
CA MET A 289 -30.08 9.07 -21.92
C MET A 289 -30.68 8.31 -23.12
N HIS A 290 -30.16 7.14 -23.45
CA HIS A 290 -30.67 6.30 -24.53
C HIS A 290 -31.39 5.03 -24.05
N LYS A 291 -31.83 4.99 -22.83
CA LYS A 291 -32.79 4.06 -22.26
C LYS A 291 -33.94 4.84 -21.64
#